data_d7513b6fcd603667b592759149a8f5b9
#
_entry.id   d7513b6fcd603667b592759149a8f5b9
#
_cell.length_a   1.000
_cell.length_b   1.000
_cell.length_c   1.000
_cell.angle_alpha   90.00
_cell.angle_beta   90.00
_cell.angle_gamma   90.00
#
_symmetry.space_group_name_H-M   'P 1'
#
loop_
_entity.id
_entity.type
_entity.pdbx_description
1 polymer ?
#
loop_
_entity_poly.entity_id
_entity_poly.type
_entity_poly.pdbx_seq_one_letter_code
_entity_poly.pdbx_strand_id
1 'polypeptide(L)'
;MTKPSPPPLLIVADSPEALTGLCGISLLERTRRVALHLGFREAMVLSNSVEAMAEHVAKQSWHRSDLSLMFRERRAAKVTVDDILDCLTAMRVPSDGRILIVFAGFYCDGRLFRSLAQTQTSSALIDSDPPSIIAPLLENSDAHSVGRLLCATSLSSEWFSGKNRAAALAQEVTLDTMTGQIASVDAAQEPAYVESMRRNLRPVFFPAPSPERRLLAERFLREATQSGVLDFPALVHAPIEKWIVSHLCRTSITPNQITLGTGMLGLSVTLLYAFGHLSVGALLALLVGILDGVDGKLARLKVQTTRIGKAEHLLDYFVEVSWWAALAYHFHATGQVRYAYVIWLIFFACDSLERLAKWSVKRRVGRSIDDVSGFDRFVRYVAGRRNIYTWLFTLCLLTGIPATGFILLCLWGMATAAVHIFRALQIRYTFQNKIA
;
A
#
# COMPACT_ATOMS: atom_id res chain seq x y z
N MET A 1 19.18 2.95 -17.84
CA MET A 1 18.67 1.65 -18.33
C MET A 1 17.15 1.72 -18.38
N THR A 2 16.56 1.65 -19.55
CA THR A 2 15.11 1.54 -19.74
C THR A 2 14.64 0.22 -19.13
N LYS A 3 13.66 0.27 -18.25
CA LYS A 3 13.04 -0.96 -17.74
C LYS A 3 12.49 -1.74 -18.93
N PRO A 4 12.74 -3.04 -19.05
CA PRO A 4 12.13 -3.84 -20.09
C PRO A 4 10.59 -3.71 -20.00
N SER A 5 9.94 -3.66 -21.14
CA SER A 5 8.47 -3.67 -21.20
C SER A 5 7.95 -4.95 -20.53
N PRO A 6 6.87 -4.87 -19.75
CA PRO A 6 6.30 -6.08 -19.17
C PRO A 6 5.81 -7.03 -20.27
N PRO A 7 5.82 -8.34 -20.03
CA PRO A 7 5.29 -9.32 -20.98
C PRO A 7 3.78 -9.08 -21.21
N PRO A 8 3.20 -9.53 -22.32
CA PRO A 8 1.75 -9.56 -22.51
C PRO A 8 1.03 -10.22 -21.34
N LEU A 9 -0.11 -9.63 -20.92
CA LEU A 9 -0.87 -10.07 -19.76
C LEU A 9 -2.19 -10.72 -20.17
N LEU A 10 -2.39 -11.95 -19.74
CA LEU A 10 -3.65 -12.67 -19.83
C LEU A 10 -4.27 -12.82 -18.43
N ILE A 11 -5.49 -12.37 -18.26
CA ILE A 11 -6.26 -12.51 -17.03
C ILE A 11 -7.35 -13.58 -17.29
N VAL A 12 -7.26 -14.69 -16.59
CA VAL A 12 -8.33 -15.71 -16.60
C VAL A 12 -9.33 -15.31 -15.52
N ALA A 13 -10.56 -15.00 -15.92
CA ALA A 13 -11.59 -14.45 -15.04
C ALA A 13 -12.88 -15.25 -15.16
N ASP A 14 -13.02 -16.29 -14.36
CA ASP A 14 -14.23 -17.10 -14.31
C ASP A 14 -15.21 -16.57 -13.24
N SER A 15 -16.50 -16.56 -13.58
CA SER A 15 -17.59 -16.29 -12.66
C SER A 15 -17.95 -17.58 -11.90
N PRO A 16 -18.27 -17.49 -10.56
CA PRO A 16 -18.40 -16.26 -9.76
C PRO A 16 -17.10 -15.83 -9.04
N GLU A 17 -16.02 -16.62 -9.09
CA GLU A 17 -14.82 -16.45 -8.27
C GLU A 17 -14.16 -15.09 -8.53
N ALA A 18 -13.97 -14.72 -9.81
CA ALA A 18 -13.35 -13.44 -10.19
C ALA A 18 -14.19 -12.22 -9.73
N LEU A 19 -15.50 -12.37 -9.58
CA LEU A 19 -16.40 -11.33 -9.12
C LEU A 19 -16.53 -11.26 -7.59
N THR A 20 -15.91 -12.19 -6.87
CA THR A 20 -15.89 -12.17 -5.40
C THR A 20 -15.32 -10.86 -4.89
N GLY A 21 -16.15 -10.11 -4.16
CA GLY A 21 -15.78 -8.82 -3.61
C GLY A 21 -15.06 -8.97 -2.28
N LEU A 22 -13.90 -8.35 -2.12
CA LEU A 22 -13.17 -8.23 -0.85
C LEU A 22 -12.91 -6.75 -0.54
N CYS A 23 -13.40 -6.28 0.59
CA CYS A 23 -13.28 -4.88 0.99
C CYS A 23 -13.77 -3.90 -0.10
N GLY A 24 -14.90 -4.21 -0.72
CA GLY A 24 -15.60 -3.33 -1.66
C GLY A 24 -15.10 -3.35 -3.11
N ILE A 25 -14.09 -4.17 -3.44
CA ILE A 25 -13.65 -4.38 -4.83
C ILE A 25 -13.57 -5.87 -5.14
N SER A 26 -13.89 -6.27 -6.37
CA SER A 26 -13.78 -7.66 -6.81
C SER A 26 -12.32 -8.08 -6.99
N LEU A 27 -12.08 -9.39 -7.01
CA LEU A 27 -10.74 -9.93 -7.29
C LEU A 27 -10.27 -9.55 -8.71
N LEU A 28 -11.15 -9.58 -9.71
CA LEU A 28 -10.84 -9.11 -11.07
C LEU A 28 -10.41 -7.64 -11.06
N GLU A 29 -11.17 -6.76 -10.41
CA GLU A 29 -10.83 -5.35 -10.34
C GLU A 29 -9.52 -5.11 -9.57
N ARG A 30 -9.25 -5.88 -8.53
CA ARG A 30 -7.99 -5.85 -7.80
C ARG A 30 -6.81 -6.25 -8.70
N THR A 31 -6.94 -7.34 -9.44
CA THR A 31 -5.93 -7.82 -10.40
C THR A 31 -5.65 -6.76 -11.46
N ARG A 32 -6.70 -6.13 -12.02
CA ARG A 32 -6.59 -5.04 -12.98
C ARG A 32 -5.80 -3.85 -12.40
N ARG A 33 -6.09 -3.43 -11.18
CA ARG A 33 -5.40 -2.32 -10.51
C ARG A 33 -3.94 -2.64 -10.21
N VAL A 34 -3.65 -3.85 -9.78
CA VAL A 34 -2.26 -4.33 -9.57
C VAL A 34 -1.50 -4.30 -10.89
N ALA A 35 -2.07 -4.84 -11.97
CA ALA A 35 -1.47 -4.85 -13.29
C ALA A 35 -1.12 -3.42 -13.76
N LEU A 36 -2.05 -2.47 -13.60
CA LEU A 36 -1.81 -1.07 -13.95
C LEU A 36 -0.67 -0.45 -13.13
N HIS A 37 -0.57 -0.74 -11.83
CA HIS A 37 0.53 -0.28 -10.98
C HIS A 37 1.88 -0.86 -11.38
N LEU A 38 1.89 -2.04 -11.96
CA LEU A 38 3.10 -2.69 -12.49
C LEU A 38 3.51 -2.17 -13.87
N GLY A 39 2.67 -1.34 -14.50
CA GLY A 39 2.97 -0.68 -15.76
C GLY A 39 2.39 -1.36 -16.99
N PHE A 40 1.54 -2.38 -16.81
CA PHE A 40 0.80 -2.96 -17.93
C PHE A 40 -0.15 -1.93 -18.53
N ARG A 41 -0.28 -1.92 -19.87
CA ARG A 41 -1.15 -1.00 -20.61
C ARG A 41 -2.28 -1.73 -21.32
N GLU A 42 -2.07 -3.00 -21.62
CA GLU A 42 -3.01 -3.87 -22.28
C GLU A 42 -3.08 -5.21 -21.56
N ALA A 43 -4.27 -5.79 -21.51
CA ALA A 43 -4.49 -7.13 -21.01
C ALA A 43 -5.64 -7.78 -21.79
N MET A 44 -5.53 -9.10 -22.00
CA MET A 44 -6.64 -9.90 -22.48
C MET A 44 -7.33 -10.57 -21.29
N VAL A 45 -8.65 -10.55 -21.27
CA VAL A 45 -9.48 -11.22 -20.27
C VAL A 45 -10.15 -12.41 -20.93
N LEU A 46 -9.76 -13.61 -20.51
CA LEU A 46 -10.37 -14.87 -20.91
C LEU A 46 -11.41 -15.28 -19.87
N SER A 47 -12.65 -15.46 -20.28
CA SER A 47 -13.75 -15.73 -19.34
C SER A 47 -14.76 -16.72 -19.90
N ASN A 48 -15.43 -17.42 -19.00
CA ASN A 48 -16.64 -18.21 -19.30
C ASN A 48 -17.90 -17.35 -19.45
N SER A 49 -17.84 -16.05 -19.13
CA SER A 49 -18.94 -15.10 -19.25
C SER A 49 -18.43 -13.69 -19.51
N VAL A 50 -18.14 -13.39 -20.77
CA VAL A 50 -17.57 -12.10 -21.19
C VAL A 50 -18.47 -10.92 -20.85
N GLU A 51 -19.78 -11.07 -21.09
CA GLU A 51 -20.75 -9.99 -20.82
C GLU A 51 -20.76 -9.59 -19.33
N ALA A 52 -20.80 -10.58 -18.42
CA ALA A 52 -20.76 -10.31 -16.99
C ALA A 52 -19.47 -9.63 -16.56
N MET A 53 -18.31 -10.02 -17.11
CA MET A 53 -17.02 -9.41 -16.80
C MET A 53 -16.93 -7.98 -17.33
N ALA A 54 -17.35 -7.75 -18.59
CA ALA A 54 -17.33 -6.45 -19.22
C ALA A 54 -18.28 -5.46 -18.50
N GLU A 55 -19.50 -5.89 -18.19
CA GLU A 55 -20.46 -5.09 -17.43
C GLU A 55 -19.93 -4.76 -16.03
N HIS A 56 -19.34 -5.73 -15.35
CA HIS A 56 -18.75 -5.52 -14.03
C HIS A 56 -17.62 -4.47 -14.07
N VAL A 57 -16.70 -4.58 -15.04
CA VAL A 57 -15.61 -3.61 -15.22
C VAL A 57 -16.15 -2.23 -15.55
N ALA A 58 -17.17 -2.13 -16.40
CA ALA A 58 -17.79 -0.86 -16.77
C ALA A 58 -18.47 -0.15 -15.59
N LYS A 59 -19.03 -0.90 -14.64
CA LYS A 59 -19.69 -0.36 -13.43
C LYS A 59 -18.72 0.13 -12.36
N GLN A 60 -17.41 -0.15 -12.47
CA GLN A 60 -16.47 0.29 -11.45
C GLN A 60 -16.28 1.80 -11.49
N SER A 61 -16.40 2.46 -10.34
CA SER A 61 -16.27 3.92 -10.20
C SER A 61 -14.86 4.45 -10.44
N TRP A 62 -13.89 3.56 -10.55
CA TRP A 62 -12.48 3.93 -10.75
C TRP A 62 -12.10 3.77 -12.24
N HIS A 63 -12.48 4.75 -13.04
CA HIS A 63 -12.09 4.82 -14.44
C HIS A 63 -10.67 5.41 -14.58
N ARG A 64 -9.67 4.53 -14.67
CA ARG A 64 -8.41 4.85 -15.32
C ARG A 64 -8.40 4.17 -16.67
N SER A 65 -8.43 5.00 -17.72
CA SER A 65 -8.37 4.57 -19.13
C SER A 65 -7.01 3.99 -19.54
N ASP A 66 -6.08 3.81 -18.58
CA ASP A 66 -4.69 3.51 -18.89
C ASP A 66 -4.41 2.01 -19.10
N LEU A 67 -5.37 1.11 -18.80
CA LEU A 67 -5.29 -0.32 -19.09
C LEU A 67 -6.43 -0.71 -20.04
N SER A 68 -6.10 -0.95 -21.30
CA SER A 68 -7.02 -1.48 -22.29
C SER A 68 -7.29 -2.96 -22.04
N LEU A 69 -8.55 -3.35 -21.98
CA LEU A 69 -8.97 -4.75 -21.81
C LEU A 69 -9.63 -5.26 -23.09
N MET A 70 -9.09 -6.36 -23.60
CA MET A 70 -9.71 -7.16 -24.66
C MET A 70 -10.37 -8.36 -24.02
N PHE A 71 -11.63 -8.64 -24.34
CA PHE A 71 -12.36 -9.77 -23.78
C PHE A 71 -12.46 -10.89 -24.81
N ARG A 72 -12.27 -12.12 -24.34
CA ARG A 72 -12.42 -13.33 -25.15
C ARG A 72 -13.21 -14.38 -24.37
N GLU A 73 -14.16 -15.00 -25.03
CA GLU A 73 -14.97 -16.06 -24.46
C GLU A 73 -14.24 -17.39 -24.51
N ARG A 74 -14.31 -18.14 -23.43
CA ARG A 74 -13.82 -19.49 -23.30
C ARG A 74 -14.96 -20.50 -23.51
N ARG A 75 -14.74 -21.48 -24.33
CA ARG A 75 -15.75 -22.51 -24.66
C ARG A 75 -15.72 -23.72 -23.73
N ALA A 76 -14.55 -24.09 -23.24
CA ALA A 76 -14.35 -25.25 -22.38
C ALA A 76 -14.65 -24.99 -20.94
N ALA A 77 -15.01 -25.99 -20.15
CA ALA A 77 -15.26 -25.87 -18.70
C ALA A 77 -13.99 -25.51 -17.90
N LYS A 78 -12.80 -25.89 -18.41
CA LYS A 78 -11.50 -25.53 -17.83
C LYS A 78 -10.66 -24.81 -18.88
N VAL A 79 -9.75 -23.96 -18.45
CA VAL A 79 -8.77 -23.31 -19.35
C VAL A 79 -7.87 -24.37 -19.95
N THR A 80 -7.83 -24.47 -21.27
CA THR A 80 -7.02 -25.43 -22.02
C THR A 80 -5.77 -24.75 -22.58
N VAL A 81 -4.80 -25.52 -22.96
CA VAL A 81 -3.61 -25.04 -23.69
C VAL A 81 -4.01 -24.36 -25.01
N ASP A 82 -5.04 -24.87 -25.68
CA ASP A 82 -5.56 -24.29 -26.94
C ASP A 82 -6.15 -22.90 -26.75
N ASP A 83 -6.90 -22.69 -25.67
CA ASP A 83 -7.41 -21.33 -25.29
C ASP A 83 -6.28 -20.31 -25.17
N ILE A 84 -5.14 -20.72 -24.60
CA ILE A 84 -3.99 -19.83 -24.43
C ILE A 84 -3.28 -19.58 -25.77
N LEU A 85 -3.08 -20.60 -26.58
CA LEU A 85 -2.48 -20.44 -27.91
C LEU A 85 -3.29 -19.50 -28.80
N ASP A 86 -4.61 -19.59 -28.69
CA ASP A 86 -5.52 -18.70 -29.37
C ASP A 86 -5.36 -17.24 -28.85
N CYS A 87 -5.19 -17.05 -27.54
CA CYS A 87 -4.92 -15.73 -26.94
C CYS A 87 -3.57 -15.19 -27.39
N LEU A 88 -2.50 -16.02 -27.40
CA LEU A 88 -1.17 -15.62 -27.87
C LEU A 88 -1.24 -15.12 -29.32
N THR A 89 -1.96 -15.83 -30.19
CA THR A 89 -2.16 -15.45 -31.59
C THR A 89 -2.89 -14.12 -31.70
N ALA A 90 -3.97 -13.91 -30.94
CA ALA A 90 -4.76 -12.68 -30.94
C ALA A 90 -3.96 -11.47 -30.39
N MET A 91 -3.10 -11.70 -29.41
CA MET A 91 -2.21 -10.68 -28.82
C MET A 91 -0.93 -10.46 -29.65
N ARG A 92 -0.72 -11.22 -30.72
CA ARG A 92 0.47 -11.19 -31.58
C ARG A 92 1.78 -11.35 -30.78
N VAL A 93 1.77 -12.27 -29.81
CA VAL A 93 2.97 -12.58 -29.02
C VAL A 93 3.99 -13.27 -29.94
N PRO A 94 5.26 -12.81 -29.98
CA PRO A 94 6.31 -13.46 -30.78
C PRO A 94 6.55 -14.90 -30.35
N SER A 95 7.09 -15.73 -31.26
CA SER A 95 7.38 -17.13 -31.02
C SER A 95 8.41 -17.38 -29.90
N ASP A 96 9.30 -16.42 -29.67
CA ASP A 96 10.27 -16.35 -28.57
C ASP A 96 9.77 -15.54 -27.38
N GLY A 97 8.55 -15.02 -27.46
CA GLY A 97 7.92 -14.19 -26.44
C GLY A 97 7.49 -14.99 -25.21
N ARG A 98 7.08 -14.25 -24.17
CA ARG A 98 6.48 -14.81 -22.95
C ARG A 98 5.13 -14.19 -22.70
N ILE A 99 4.28 -14.91 -22.00
CA ILE A 99 2.99 -14.44 -21.54
C ILE A 99 2.89 -14.60 -20.03
N LEU A 100 2.37 -13.59 -19.36
CA LEU A 100 2.01 -13.68 -17.95
C LEU A 100 0.52 -14.00 -17.85
N ILE A 101 0.20 -15.11 -17.22
CA ILE A 101 -1.17 -15.58 -17.01
C ILE A 101 -1.50 -15.44 -15.54
N VAL A 102 -2.58 -14.76 -15.20
CA VAL A 102 -3.05 -14.54 -13.83
C VAL A 102 -4.51 -14.96 -13.73
N PHE A 103 -4.82 -15.75 -12.71
CA PHE A 103 -6.19 -16.18 -12.43
C PHE A 103 -6.87 -15.20 -11.48
N ALA A 104 -7.85 -14.47 -11.98
CA ALA A 104 -8.57 -13.46 -11.20
C ALA A 104 -9.51 -14.05 -10.12
N GLY A 105 -9.67 -15.35 -10.08
CA GLY A 105 -10.29 -16.07 -8.96
C GLY A 105 -9.41 -16.14 -7.68
N PHE A 106 -8.24 -15.50 -7.69
CA PHE A 106 -7.32 -15.45 -6.56
C PHE A 106 -7.06 -14.02 -6.11
N TYR A 107 -6.87 -13.85 -4.80
CA TYR A 107 -6.10 -12.72 -4.28
C TYR A 107 -4.61 -13.03 -4.49
N CYS A 108 -3.88 -12.10 -5.08
CA CYS A 108 -2.44 -12.19 -5.25
C CYS A 108 -1.79 -10.87 -4.84
N ASP A 109 -0.79 -10.94 -3.94
CA ASP A 109 0.01 -9.75 -3.58
C ASP A 109 0.76 -9.22 -4.82
N GLY A 110 0.70 -7.90 -5.04
CA GLY A 110 1.32 -7.27 -6.21
C GLY A 110 2.84 -7.47 -6.30
N ARG A 111 3.52 -7.84 -5.22
CA ARG A 111 4.95 -8.17 -5.23
C ARG A 111 5.20 -9.50 -5.94
N LEU A 112 4.37 -10.52 -5.65
CA LEU A 112 4.44 -11.83 -6.33
C LEU A 112 4.14 -11.68 -7.82
N PHE A 113 3.15 -10.87 -8.15
CA PHE A 113 2.84 -10.54 -9.53
C PHE A 113 4.04 -9.90 -10.25
N ARG A 114 4.74 -8.97 -9.57
CA ARG A 114 5.95 -8.33 -10.10
C ARG A 114 7.08 -9.34 -10.28
N SER A 115 7.34 -10.20 -9.30
CA SER A 115 8.41 -11.20 -9.38
C SER A 115 8.20 -12.12 -10.57
N LEU A 116 6.98 -12.64 -10.79
CA LEU A 116 6.65 -13.42 -11.97
C LEU A 116 6.82 -12.65 -13.28
N ALA A 117 6.40 -11.38 -13.34
CA ALA A 117 6.55 -10.56 -14.54
C ALA A 117 8.03 -10.31 -14.92
N GLN A 118 8.95 -10.43 -13.95
CA GLN A 118 10.39 -10.19 -14.14
C GLN A 118 11.20 -11.46 -14.40
N THR A 119 10.62 -12.66 -14.24
CA THR A 119 11.31 -13.91 -14.56
C THR A 119 11.70 -13.97 -16.03
N GLN A 120 12.83 -14.60 -16.33
CA GLN A 120 13.30 -14.80 -17.71
C GLN A 120 12.94 -16.19 -18.25
N THR A 121 12.63 -17.13 -17.38
CA THR A 121 12.25 -18.50 -17.69
C THR A 121 10.76 -18.74 -17.44
N SER A 122 10.21 -19.79 -18.02
CA SER A 122 8.88 -20.28 -17.66
C SER A 122 8.84 -20.58 -16.16
N SER A 123 7.89 -19.97 -15.44
CA SER A 123 7.84 -20.02 -13.99
C SER A 123 6.40 -20.04 -13.49
N ALA A 124 6.15 -20.81 -12.44
CA ALA A 124 4.86 -20.83 -11.74
C ALA A 124 5.00 -20.29 -10.31
N LEU A 125 3.94 -19.64 -9.82
CA LEU A 125 3.87 -19.16 -8.45
C LEU A 125 3.47 -20.30 -7.52
N ILE A 126 4.28 -20.51 -6.48
CA ILE A 126 4.02 -21.48 -5.41
C ILE A 126 4.11 -20.82 -4.04
N ASP A 127 3.61 -21.49 -3.02
CA ASP A 127 3.86 -21.15 -1.61
C ASP A 127 4.19 -22.45 -0.86
N SER A 128 5.47 -22.63 -0.54
CA SER A 128 5.97 -23.86 0.12
C SER A 128 5.64 -23.89 1.62
N ASP A 129 5.33 -22.75 2.25
CA ASP A 129 5.06 -22.61 3.68
C ASP A 129 4.03 -21.50 3.94
N PRO A 130 2.74 -21.72 3.59
CA PRO A 130 1.72 -20.69 3.73
C PRO A 130 1.53 -20.26 5.19
N PRO A 131 1.44 -18.95 5.49
CA PRO A 131 1.25 -18.47 6.84
C PRO A 131 -0.02 -19.03 7.50
N SER A 132 0.05 -19.39 8.77
CA SER A 132 -1.08 -19.94 9.52
C SER A 132 -2.34 -19.09 9.50
N ILE A 133 -2.19 -17.76 9.35
CA ILE A 133 -3.32 -16.83 9.27
C ILE A 133 -4.16 -16.99 7.99
N ILE A 134 -3.57 -17.49 6.90
CA ILE A 134 -4.29 -17.76 5.65
C ILE A 134 -4.62 -19.24 5.46
N ALA A 135 -4.08 -20.13 6.29
CA ALA A 135 -4.35 -21.58 6.21
C ALA A 135 -5.86 -21.89 6.14
N PRO A 136 -6.74 -21.26 6.95
CA PRO A 136 -8.18 -21.49 6.82
C PRO A 136 -8.77 -21.07 5.47
N LEU A 137 -8.14 -20.15 4.73
CA LEU A 137 -8.58 -19.75 3.40
C LEU A 137 -8.21 -20.78 2.33
N LEU A 138 -7.28 -21.69 2.65
CA LEU A 138 -6.77 -22.74 1.77
C LEU A 138 -7.45 -24.11 1.98
N GLU A 139 -8.10 -24.35 3.12
CA GLU A 139 -8.58 -25.69 3.58
C GLU A 139 -9.60 -26.40 2.66
N ASN A 140 -10.35 -25.69 1.82
CA ASN A 140 -11.31 -26.32 0.89
C ASN A 140 -10.79 -26.37 -0.54
N SER A 141 -9.62 -25.84 -0.78
CA SER A 141 -8.93 -26.06 -2.03
C SER A 141 -8.06 -27.32 -1.84
N ASP A 142 -7.90 -28.14 -2.85
CA ASP A 142 -6.92 -29.25 -2.85
C ASP A 142 -5.47 -28.76 -2.67
N ALA A 143 -5.29 -27.64 -1.99
CA ALA A 143 -4.12 -26.80 -1.81
C ALA A 143 -3.07 -27.36 -0.86
N HIS A 144 -3.37 -28.46 -0.16
CA HIS A 144 -2.39 -29.09 0.73
C HIS A 144 -1.27 -29.83 0.00
N SER A 145 -1.34 -29.90 -1.33
CA SER A 145 -0.22 -30.35 -2.16
C SER A 145 0.35 -29.15 -2.89
N VAL A 146 1.60 -28.86 -2.62
CA VAL A 146 2.46 -27.99 -3.46
C VAL A 146 2.15 -28.24 -4.93
N GLY A 147 1.66 -27.21 -5.64
CA GLY A 147 1.40 -27.30 -7.08
C GLY A 147 -0.05 -27.46 -7.54
N ARG A 148 -1.07 -27.51 -6.65
CA ARG A 148 -2.48 -27.64 -7.09
C ARG A 148 -3.22 -26.34 -7.28
N LEU A 149 -2.70 -25.21 -6.79
CA LEU A 149 -3.30 -23.89 -6.94
C LEU A 149 -2.50 -23.05 -7.92
N LEU A 150 -2.90 -23.02 -9.15
CA LEU A 150 -2.33 -22.11 -10.12
C LEU A 150 -2.97 -20.72 -9.94
N CYS A 151 -2.30 -19.84 -9.18
CA CYS A 151 -2.67 -18.44 -9.04
C CYS A 151 -2.16 -17.60 -10.21
N ALA A 152 -0.89 -17.80 -10.59
CA ALA A 152 -0.27 -17.09 -11.70
C ALA A 152 0.93 -17.88 -12.25
N THR A 153 1.23 -17.70 -13.53
CA THR A 153 2.37 -18.31 -14.21
C THR A 153 2.89 -17.39 -15.30
N SER A 154 4.21 -17.42 -15.55
CA SER A 154 4.86 -16.79 -16.71
C SER A 154 5.40 -17.88 -17.60
N LEU A 155 4.89 -18.00 -18.82
CA LEU A 155 5.25 -19.09 -19.74
C LEU A 155 5.87 -18.51 -21.01
N SER A 156 6.93 -19.18 -21.54
CA SER A 156 7.45 -18.90 -22.87
C SER A 156 6.54 -19.48 -23.94
N SER A 157 6.48 -18.89 -25.12
CA SER A 157 5.72 -19.42 -26.25
C SER A 157 6.20 -20.82 -26.63
N GLU A 158 7.48 -21.12 -26.45
CA GLU A 158 8.07 -22.43 -26.70
C GLU A 158 7.53 -23.52 -25.78
N TRP A 159 7.15 -23.16 -24.54
CA TRP A 159 6.61 -24.15 -23.59
C TRP A 159 5.36 -24.84 -24.13
N PHE A 160 4.57 -24.14 -24.94
CA PHE A 160 3.36 -24.69 -25.53
C PHE A 160 3.65 -25.71 -26.67
N SER A 161 4.87 -25.70 -27.20
CA SER A 161 5.27 -26.64 -28.28
C SER A 161 5.32 -28.08 -27.73
N GLY A 162 4.57 -28.96 -28.35
CA GLY A 162 4.49 -30.38 -27.92
C GLY A 162 3.49 -30.67 -26.79
N LYS A 163 2.82 -29.67 -26.22
CA LYS A 163 1.75 -29.87 -25.24
C LYS A 163 0.45 -30.30 -25.92
N ASN A 164 -0.32 -31.14 -25.21
CA ASN A 164 -1.65 -31.52 -25.67
C ASN A 164 -2.59 -30.27 -25.61
N ARG A 165 -3.08 -29.87 -26.77
CA ARG A 165 -3.94 -28.67 -26.87
C ARG A 165 -5.21 -28.76 -26.04
N ALA A 166 -5.80 -29.94 -25.90
CA ALA A 166 -7.01 -30.16 -25.10
C ALA A 166 -6.73 -30.33 -23.62
N ALA A 167 -5.46 -30.38 -23.20
CA ALA A 167 -5.11 -30.51 -21.78
C ALA A 167 -5.46 -29.26 -21.00
N ALA A 168 -5.86 -29.43 -19.73
CA ALA A 168 -6.10 -28.32 -18.82
C ALA A 168 -4.76 -27.67 -18.47
N LEU A 169 -4.66 -26.35 -18.69
CA LEU A 169 -3.44 -25.57 -18.44
C LEU A 169 -2.91 -25.80 -17.03
N ALA A 170 -3.78 -25.76 -16.02
CA ALA A 170 -3.38 -25.92 -14.62
C ALA A 170 -2.73 -27.28 -14.35
N GLN A 171 -3.17 -28.36 -15.01
CA GLN A 171 -2.58 -29.69 -14.84
C GLN A 171 -1.19 -29.76 -15.46
N GLU A 172 -1.02 -29.25 -16.69
CA GLU A 172 0.27 -29.22 -17.38
C GLU A 172 1.31 -28.41 -16.62
N VAL A 173 0.94 -27.19 -16.18
CA VAL A 173 1.84 -26.33 -15.43
C VAL A 173 2.22 -26.95 -14.08
N THR A 174 1.27 -27.57 -13.39
CA THR A 174 1.53 -28.26 -12.13
C THR A 174 2.50 -29.43 -12.32
N LEU A 175 2.26 -30.26 -13.30
CA LEU A 175 3.13 -31.41 -13.61
C LEU A 175 4.56 -30.97 -13.91
N ASP A 176 4.71 -29.97 -14.78
CA ASP A 176 6.01 -29.45 -15.18
C ASP A 176 6.75 -28.74 -14.04
N THR A 177 6.00 -28.08 -13.14
CA THR A 177 6.59 -27.50 -11.92
C THR A 177 7.10 -28.60 -10.99
N MET A 178 6.34 -29.66 -10.79
CA MET A 178 6.74 -30.80 -9.94
C MET A 178 7.92 -31.59 -10.50
N THR A 179 8.02 -31.68 -11.83
CA THR A 179 9.14 -32.37 -12.53
C THR A 179 10.35 -31.46 -12.74
N GLY A 180 10.28 -30.19 -12.36
CA GLY A 180 11.36 -29.23 -12.51
C GLY A 180 11.55 -28.67 -13.93
N GLN A 181 10.61 -28.94 -14.86
CA GLN A 181 10.63 -28.37 -16.21
C GLN A 181 10.25 -26.91 -16.25
N ILE A 182 9.47 -26.44 -15.26
CA ILE A 182 9.15 -25.04 -15.03
C ILE A 182 9.77 -24.62 -13.69
N ALA A 183 10.41 -23.45 -13.67
CA ALA A 183 10.92 -22.87 -12.44
C ALA A 183 9.78 -22.46 -11.48
N SER A 184 10.06 -22.40 -10.20
CA SER A 184 9.10 -21.94 -9.20
C SER A 184 9.51 -20.57 -8.65
N VAL A 185 8.53 -19.66 -8.52
CA VAL A 185 8.64 -18.44 -7.73
C VAL A 185 7.92 -18.70 -6.41
N ASP A 186 8.69 -18.88 -5.34
CA ASP A 186 8.15 -19.27 -4.04
C ASP A 186 7.84 -18.03 -3.19
N ALA A 187 6.57 -17.84 -2.83
CA ALA A 187 6.11 -16.75 -1.99
C ALA A 187 6.79 -16.76 -0.59
N ALA A 188 7.25 -17.93 -0.11
CA ALA A 188 7.97 -18.07 1.13
C ALA A 188 9.35 -17.42 1.11
N GLN A 189 9.98 -17.37 -0.05
CA GLN A 189 11.33 -16.83 -0.23
C GLN A 189 11.34 -15.37 -0.66
N GLU A 190 10.20 -14.81 -1.04
CA GLU A 190 10.10 -13.42 -1.45
C GLU A 190 10.32 -12.45 -0.28
N PRO A 191 10.97 -11.30 -0.53
CA PRO A 191 11.25 -10.34 0.52
C PRO A 191 10.01 -9.88 1.28
N ALA A 192 9.98 -10.15 2.59
CA ALA A 192 8.86 -9.77 3.44
C ALA A 192 8.84 -8.27 3.78
N TYR A 193 9.98 -7.57 3.71
CA TYR A 193 10.05 -6.17 4.11
C TYR A 193 9.42 -5.23 3.08
N VAL A 194 8.46 -4.42 3.53
CA VAL A 194 7.79 -3.39 2.73
C VAL A 194 8.30 -2.01 3.18
N GLU A 195 9.18 -1.40 2.38
CA GLU A 195 9.84 -0.13 2.73
C GLU A 195 8.82 1.00 2.98
N SER A 196 7.79 1.14 2.14
CA SER A 196 6.76 2.18 2.28
C SER A 196 5.96 2.06 3.57
N MET A 197 5.84 0.85 4.12
CA MET A 197 5.12 0.56 5.36
C MET A 197 6.06 0.35 6.56
N ARG A 198 7.36 0.25 6.34
CA ARG A 198 8.38 -0.05 7.36
C ARG A 198 7.98 -1.28 8.20
N ARG A 199 7.54 -2.31 7.53
CA ARG A 199 7.00 -3.53 8.15
C ARG A 199 7.42 -4.77 7.37
N ASN A 200 7.72 -5.83 8.12
CA ASN A 200 7.78 -7.16 7.55
C ASN A 200 6.35 -7.67 7.34
N LEU A 201 5.97 -7.82 6.09
CA LEU A 201 4.69 -8.37 5.66
C LEU A 201 4.97 -9.37 4.55
N ARG A 202 4.90 -10.65 4.85
CA ARG A 202 5.08 -11.70 3.87
C ARG A 202 4.05 -11.57 2.75
N PRO A 203 4.45 -11.62 1.47
CA PRO A 203 3.50 -11.65 0.37
C PRO A 203 2.77 -12.99 0.34
N VAL A 204 1.49 -12.95 0.01
CA VAL A 204 0.61 -14.13 0.01
C VAL A 204 -0.31 -14.11 -1.20
N PHE A 205 -0.83 -15.29 -1.54
CA PHE A 205 -1.96 -15.47 -2.43
C PHE A 205 -2.91 -16.52 -1.86
N PHE A 206 -4.19 -16.43 -2.19
CA PHE A 206 -5.21 -17.41 -1.79
C PHE A 206 -6.40 -17.35 -2.76
N PRO A 207 -7.16 -18.44 -2.91
CA PRO A 207 -8.33 -18.49 -3.78
C PRO A 207 -9.46 -17.61 -3.25
N ALA A 208 -10.44 -17.31 -4.09
CA ALA A 208 -11.66 -16.64 -3.69
C ALA A 208 -12.25 -17.34 -2.46
N PRO A 209 -12.41 -16.64 -1.32
CA PRO A 209 -12.90 -17.27 -0.10
C PRO A 209 -14.38 -17.63 -0.23
N SER A 210 -14.78 -18.73 0.40
CA SER A 210 -16.19 -19.06 0.57
C SER A 210 -16.92 -17.94 1.33
N PRO A 211 -18.24 -17.82 1.21
CA PRO A 211 -19.02 -16.79 1.93
C PRO A 211 -18.74 -16.74 3.44
N GLU A 212 -18.54 -17.89 4.06
CA GLU A 212 -18.25 -18.04 5.50
C GLU A 212 -16.86 -17.48 5.88
N ARG A 213 -15.88 -17.63 4.99
CA ARG A 213 -14.48 -17.21 5.21
C ARG A 213 -14.18 -15.81 4.69
N ARG A 214 -15.13 -15.18 4.02
CA ARG A 214 -14.96 -13.84 3.44
C ARG A 214 -14.57 -12.79 4.48
N LEU A 215 -15.18 -12.82 5.67
CA LEU A 215 -14.86 -11.89 6.75
C LEU A 215 -13.43 -12.06 7.26
N LEU A 216 -12.93 -13.29 7.29
CA LEU A 216 -11.53 -13.58 7.66
C LEU A 216 -10.57 -12.99 6.64
N ALA A 217 -10.82 -13.21 5.35
CA ALA A 217 -10.02 -12.64 4.27
C ALA A 217 -10.02 -11.09 4.30
N GLU A 218 -11.19 -10.47 4.49
CA GLU A 218 -11.30 -9.02 4.60
C GLU A 218 -10.57 -8.47 5.84
N ARG A 219 -10.62 -9.18 6.98
CA ARG A 219 -9.87 -8.81 8.18
C ARG A 219 -8.37 -8.86 7.92
N PHE A 220 -7.89 -9.95 7.33
CA PHE A 220 -6.48 -10.09 6.93
C PHE A 220 -6.03 -8.92 6.03
N LEU A 221 -6.80 -8.59 4.99
CA LEU A 221 -6.48 -7.49 4.09
C LEU A 221 -6.42 -6.13 4.80
N ARG A 222 -7.35 -5.86 5.71
CA ARG A 222 -7.35 -4.61 6.51
C ARG A 222 -6.13 -4.54 7.44
N GLU A 223 -5.78 -5.63 8.10
CA GLU A 223 -4.60 -5.70 8.98
C GLU A 223 -3.29 -5.55 8.19
N ALA A 224 -3.24 -6.06 6.96
CA ALA A 224 -2.11 -5.90 6.05
C ALA A 224 -1.88 -4.43 5.62
N THR A 225 -2.85 -3.52 5.78
CA THR A 225 -2.67 -2.09 5.45
C THR A 225 -1.97 -1.28 6.55
N GLN A 226 -1.81 -1.82 7.75
CA GLN A 226 -1.21 -1.12 8.89
C GLN A 226 0.30 -0.94 8.73
N SER A 227 0.81 0.27 8.96
CA SER A 227 2.26 0.54 9.01
C SER A 227 2.92 -0.13 10.22
N GLY A 228 4.19 -0.49 10.09
CA GLY A 228 4.93 -1.22 11.14
C GLY A 228 5.58 -0.33 12.20
N VAL A 229 5.92 0.93 11.86
CA VAL A 229 6.54 1.88 12.79
C VAL A 229 5.52 2.96 13.13
N LEU A 230 5.01 2.90 14.34
CA LEU A 230 3.95 3.76 14.86
C LEU A 230 4.52 4.80 15.82
N ASP A 231 3.76 5.86 16.07
CA ASP A 231 3.96 6.81 17.16
C ASP A 231 2.98 6.51 18.30
N PHE A 232 3.21 7.08 19.48
CA PHE A 232 2.35 6.86 20.66
C PHE A 232 0.86 7.13 20.37
N PRO A 233 0.45 8.24 19.70
CA PRO A 233 -0.95 8.50 19.37
C PRO A 233 -1.62 7.41 18.53
N ALA A 234 -0.85 6.63 17.76
CA ALA A 234 -1.39 5.54 16.97
C ALA A 234 -2.06 4.43 17.81
N LEU A 235 -1.76 4.32 19.11
CA LEU A 235 -2.48 3.41 20.01
C LEU A 235 -3.98 3.76 20.07
N VAL A 236 -4.32 5.05 20.01
CA VAL A 236 -5.70 5.54 19.99
C VAL A 236 -6.24 5.66 18.56
N HIS A 237 -5.43 6.18 17.64
CA HIS A 237 -5.86 6.44 16.26
C HIS A 237 -6.11 5.14 15.48
N ALA A 238 -5.22 4.14 15.58
CA ALA A 238 -5.29 2.95 14.74
C ALA A 238 -6.58 2.12 14.88
N PRO A 239 -7.17 1.91 16.06
CA PRO A 239 -8.48 1.27 16.19
C PRO A 239 -9.60 2.04 15.48
N ILE A 240 -9.63 3.38 15.65
CA ILE A 240 -10.62 4.27 15.05
C ILE A 240 -10.46 4.28 13.52
N GLU A 241 -9.23 4.42 13.02
CA GLU A 241 -8.93 4.33 11.60
C GLU A 241 -9.38 2.99 10.98
N LYS A 242 -9.11 1.86 11.67
CA LYS A 242 -9.57 0.53 11.22
C LYS A 242 -11.08 0.44 11.14
N TRP A 243 -11.78 1.00 12.13
CA TRP A 243 -13.23 1.05 12.15
C TRP A 243 -13.78 1.87 10.97
N ILE A 244 -13.27 3.08 10.76
CA ILE A 244 -13.66 3.95 9.64
C ILE A 244 -13.38 3.24 8.30
N VAL A 245 -12.17 2.70 8.10
CA VAL A 245 -11.80 2.00 6.86
C VAL A 245 -12.70 0.79 6.60
N SER A 246 -13.13 0.07 7.64
CA SER A 246 -14.03 -1.09 7.49
C SER A 246 -15.39 -0.74 6.88
N HIS A 247 -15.87 0.48 7.12
CA HIS A 247 -17.11 1.00 6.54
C HIS A 247 -16.85 1.64 5.16
N LEU A 248 -15.85 2.50 5.07
CA LEU A 248 -15.55 3.24 3.84
C LEU A 248 -15.08 2.35 2.70
N CYS A 249 -14.43 1.22 2.97
CA CYS A 249 -13.96 0.34 1.90
C CYS A 249 -15.10 -0.19 1.01
N ARG A 250 -16.31 -0.30 1.54
CA ARG A 250 -17.50 -0.78 0.83
C ARG A 250 -18.28 0.33 0.10
N THR A 251 -17.88 1.58 0.26
CA THR A 251 -18.49 2.74 -0.39
C THR A 251 -17.74 3.15 -1.65
N SER A 252 -18.34 4.04 -2.44
CA SER A 252 -17.69 4.66 -3.61
C SER A 252 -16.66 5.74 -3.23
N ILE A 253 -16.53 6.10 -1.95
CA ILE A 253 -15.59 7.11 -1.47
C ILE A 253 -14.16 6.70 -1.82
N THR A 254 -13.45 7.62 -2.46
CA THR A 254 -12.06 7.42 -2.87
C THR A 254 -11.08 7.97 -1.83
N PRO A 255 -9.84 7.44 -1.76
CA PRO A 255 -8.81 8.00 -0.91
C PRO A 255 -8.59 9.51 -1.13
N ASN A 256 -8.58 9.95 -2.40
CA ASN A 256 -8.36 11.37 -2.75
C ASN A 256 -9.47 12.30 -2.19
N GLN A 257 -10.72 11.82 -2.10
CA GLN A 257 -11.80 12.60 -1.49
C GLN A 257 -11.57 12.76 0.01
N ILE A 258 -11.05 11.73 0.67
CA ILE A 258 -10.69 11.80 2.09
C ILE A 258 -9.54 12.78 2.28
N THR A 259 -8.47 12.67 1.50
CA THR A 259 -7.33 13.60 1.53
C THR A 259 -7.77 15.04 1.33
N LEU A 260 -8.64 15.32 0.34
CA LEU A 260 -9.16 16.66 0.11
C LEU A 260 -9.95 17.18 1.32
N GLY A 261 -10.86 16.36 1.85
CA GLY A 261 -11.63 16.70 3.05
C GLY A 261 -10.74 16.95 4.27
N THR A 262 -9.73 16.11 4.46
CA THR A 262 -8.73 16.24 5.54
C THR A 262 -7.93 17.55 5.39
N GLY A 263 -7.54 17.90 4.17
CA GLY A 263 -6.85 19.15 3.87
C GLY A 263 -7.72 20.39 4.18
N MET A 264 -9.00 20.37 3.81
CA MET A 264 -9.93 21.47 4.16
C MET A 264 -10.13 21.60 5.66
N LEU A 265 -10.30 20.48 6.37
CA LEU A 265 -10.36 20.49 7.83
C LEU A 265 -9.06 21.03 8.44
N GLY A 266 -7.90 20.66 7.89
CA GLY A 266 -6.60 21.17 8.32
C GLY A 266 -6.48 22.68 8.19
N LEU A 267 -6.94 23.27 7.09
CA LEU A 267 -6.98 24.73 6.93
C LEU A 267 -7.93 25.39 7.93
N SER A 268 -9.07 24.74 8.23
CA SER A 268 -10.00 25.25 9.26
C SER A 268 -9.36 25.28 10.65
N VAL A 269 -8.49 24.30 10.98
CA VAL A 269 -7.72 24.30 12.24
C VAL A 269 -6.82 25.55 12.34
N THR A 270 -6.16 25.92 11.23
CA THR A 270 -5.32 27.13 11.18
C THR A 270 -6.12 28.37 11.55
N LEU A 271 -7.29 28.54 10.94
CA LEU A 271 -8.17 29.68 11.22
C LEU A 271 -8.67 29.69 12.68
N LEU A 272 -9.12 28.53 13.17
CA LEU A 272 -9.60 28.39 14.54
C LEU A 272 -8.52 28.74 15.56
N TYR A 273 -7.29 28.30 15.36
CA TYR A 273 -6.16 28.67 16.23
C TYR A 273 -5.85 30.16 16.16
N ALA A 274 -5.84 30.75 14.97
CA ALA A 274 -5.58 32.16 14.80
C ALA A 274 -6.64 33.04 15.52
N PHE A 275 -7.92 32.66 15.43
CA PHE A 275 -9.02 33.36 16.07
C PHE A 275 -9.24 33.00 17.56
N GLY A 276 -8.41 32.16 18.15
CA GLY A 276 -8.46 31.79 19.57
C GLY A 276 -9.50 30.71 19.93
N HIS A 277 -10.12 30.08 18.96
CA HIS A 277 -11.03 28.93 19.21
C HIS A 277 -10.22 27.63 19.44
N LEU A 278 -9.32 27.69 20.45
CA LEU A 278 -8.30 26.64 20.65
C LEU A 278 -8.89 25.24 20.87
N SER A 279 -9.99 25.12 21.62
CA SER A 279 -10.61 23.83 21.94
C SER A 279 -11.20 23.16 20.70
N VAL A 280 -11.91 23.90 19.85
CA VAL A 280 -12.48 23.39 18.60
C VAL A 280 -11.36 23.07 17.62
N GLY A 281 -10.34 23.95 17.54
CA GLY A 281 -9.16 23.72 16.71
C GLY A 281 -8.40 22.46 17.09
N ALA A 282 -8.20 22.20 18.40
CA ALA A 282 -7.53 21.01 18.90
C ALA A 282 -8.33 19.73 18.59
N LEU A 283 -9.65 19.75 18.77
CA LEU A 283 -10.51 18.61 18.42
C LEU A 283 -10.45 18.29 16.93
N LEU A 284 -10.53 19.31 16.07
CA LEU A 284 -10.39 19.10 14.62
C LEU A 284 -8.99 18.64 14.23
N ALA A 285 -7.94 19.13 14.89
CA ALA A 285 -6.57 18.68 14.65
C ALA A 285 -6.37 17.18 14.97
N LEU A 286 -6.98 16.69 16.06
CA LEU A 286 -7.01 15.26 16.39
C LEU A 286 -7.77 14.46 15.29
N LEU A 287 -8.91 14.96 14.82
CA LEU A 287 -9.67 14.34 13.75
C LEU A 287 -8.87 14.27 12.44
N VAL A 288 -8.18 15.35 12.07
CA VAL A 288 -7.27 15.40 10.92
C VAL A 288 -6.19 14.31 11.04
N GLY A 289 -5.60 14.13 12.24
CA GLY A 289 -4.62 13.08 12.50
C GLY A 289 -5.15 11.66 12.25
N ILE A 290 -6.41 11.40 12.58
CA ILE A 290 -7.08 10.12 12.33
C ILE A 290 -7.37 9.94 10.82
N LEU A 291 -7.95 10.96 10.18
CA LEU A 291 -8.35 10.89 8.77
C LEU A 291 -7.16 10.70 7.82
N ASP A 292 -6.01 11.29 8.15
CA ASP A 292 -4.72 11.09 7.45
C ASP A 292 -4.26 9.61 7.47
N GLY A 293 -4.55 8.88 8.55
CA GLY A 293 -4.30 7.45 8.61
C GLY A 293 -5.31 6.62 7.80
N VAL A 294 -6.53 7.12 7.66
CA VAL A 294 -7.63 6.44 6.95
C VAL A 294 -7.39 6.45 5.44
N ASP A 295 -7.02 7.58 4.83
CA ASP A 295 -6.82 7.69 3.38
C ASP A 295 -5.70 6.77 2.88
N GLY A 296 -4.57 6.72 3.58
CA GLY A 296 -3.46 5.84 3.26
C GLY A 296 -3.80 4.35 3.39
N LYS A 297 -4.59 3.96 4.41
CA LYS A 297 -5.08 2.58 4.56
C LYS A 297 -6.07 2.22 3.46
N LEU A 298 -7.00 3.13 3.16
CA LEU A 298 -7.99 2.92 2.10
C LEU A 298 -7.33 2.83 0.72
N ALA A 299 -6.31 3.67 0.45
CA ALA A 299 -5.55 3.63 -0.79
C ALA A 299 -4.85 2.28 -1.01
N ARG A 300 -4.22 1.74 0.05
CA ARG A 300 -3.61 0.41 0.01
C ARG A 300 -4.65 -0.69 -0.16
N LEU A 301 -5.76 -0.60 0.57
CA LEU A 301 -6.81 -1.61 0.54
C LEU A 301 -7.51 -1.69 -0.82
N LYS A 302 -7.80 -0.53 -1.43
CA LYS A 302 -8.45 -0.42 -2.75
C LYS A 302 -7.46 -0.46 -3.92
N VAL A 303 -6.15 -0.58 -3.67
CA VAL A 303 -5.09 -0.49 -4.70
C VAL A 303 -5.26 0.78 -5.55
N GLN A 304 -5.44 1.93 -4.88
CA GLN A 304 -5.69 3.23 -5.51
C GLN A 304 -4.59 4.25 -5.16
N THR A 305 -3.32 3.84 -5.17
CA THR A 305 -2.22 4.77 -4.96
C THR A 305 -2.05 5.66 -6.21
N THR A 306 -2.08 6.97 -6.03
CA THR A 306 -1.97 7.95 -7.10
C THR A 306 -0.62 8.68 -7.07
N ARG A 307 -0.22 9.29 -8.20
CA ARG A 307 0.96 10.18 -8.25
C ARG A 307 0.75 11.45 -7.41
N ILE A 308 -0.49 11.84 -7.17
CA ILE A 308 -0.89 12.97 -6.33
C ILE A 308 -0.41 12.78 -4.89
N GLY A 309 -0.34 11.55 -4.37
CA GLY A 309 0.17 11.27 -3.03
C GLY A 309 1.62 11.76 -2.74
N LYS A 310 2.39 12.14 -3.77
CA LYS A 310 3.69 12.80 -3.54
C LYS A 310 3.54 14.32 -3.28
N ALA A 311 2.56 14.96 -3.94
CA ALA A 311 2.23 16.37 -3.71
C ALA A 311 1.47 16.55 -2.39
N GLU A 312 0.71 15.55 -1.98
CA GLU A 312 -0.02 15.47 -0.72
C GLU A 312 0.91 15.69 0.49
N HIS A 313 2.02 14.97 0.58
CA HIS A 313 2.97 15.16 1.68
C HIS A 313 3.52 16.60 1.81
N LEU A 314 3.62 17.32 0.70
CA LEU A 314 4.03 18.73 0.72
C LEU A 314 2.91 19.62 1.24
N LEU A 315 1.67 19.38 0.79
CA LEU A 315 0.50 20.11 1.26
C LEU A 315 0.27 19.89 2.76
N ASP A 316 0.34 18.64 3.22
CA ASP A 316 0.24 18.27 4.63
C ASP A 316 1.27 19.01 5.49
N TYR A 317 2.49 19.13 4.97
CA TYR A 317 3.54 19.89 5.68
C TYR A 317 3.20 21.36 5.80
N PHE A 318 2.73 22.01 4.74
CA PHE A 318 2.32 23.42 4.81
C PHE A 318 1.14 23.64 5.76
N VAL A 319 0.17 22.73 5.74
CA VAL A 319 -0.97 22.77 6.67
C VAL A 319 -0.49 22.61 8.13
N GLU A 320 0.41 21.66 8.40
CA GLU A 320 0.99 21.46 9.72
C GLU A 320 1.73 22.73 10.23
N VAL A 321 2.60 23.29 9.39
CA VAL A 321 3.36 24.51 9.74
C VAL A 321 2.43 25.69 10.01
N SER A 322 1.33 25.80 9.26
CA SER A 322 0.35 26.87 9.46
C SER A 322 -0.38 26.80 10.81
N TRP A 323 -0.59 25.59 11.37
CA TRP A 323 -1.18 25.42 12.70
C TRP A 323 -0.31 26.05 13.80
N TRP A 324 0.99 25.74 13.75
CA TRP A 324 1.94 26.24 14.76
C TRP A 324 2.20 27.72 14.58
N ALA A 325 2.19 28.23 13.36
CA ALA A 325 2.24 29.66 13.08
C ALA A 325 1.00 30.40 13.61
N ALA A 326 -0.20 29.84 13.43
CA ALA A 326 -1.45 30.39 13.94
C ALA A 326 -1.50 30.44 15.47
N LEU A 327 -0.99 29.40 16.16
CA LEU A 327 -0.81 29.43 17.61
C LEU A 327 0.19 30.50 18.04
N ALA A 328 1.32 30.66 17.36
CA ALA A 328 2.28 31.72 17.64
C ALA A 328 1.66 33.11 17.48
N TYR A 329 0.87 33.32 16.42
CA TYR A 329 0.10 34.53 16.20
C TYR A 329 -0.86 34.80 17.37
N HIS A 330 -1.69 33.83 17.73
CA HIS A 330 -2.68 33.93 18.79
C HIS A 330 -2.03 34.30 20.15
N PHE A 331 -1.01 33.54 20.56
CA PHE A 331 -0.36 33.78 21.87
C PHE A 331 0.46 35.06 21.92
N HIS A 332 0.98 35.54 20.79
CA HIS A 332 1.60 36.86 20.70
C HIS A 332 0.54 37.99 20.80
N ALA A 333 -0.54 37.86 19.97
CA ALA A 333 -1.59 38.90 19.93
C ALA A 333 -2.32 39.05 21.25
N THR A 334 -2.49 37.98 22.03
CA THR A 334 -3.09 37.98 23.37
C THR A 334 -2.11 38.36 24.49
N GLY A 335 -0.83 38.58 24.16
CA GLY A 335 0.21 38.91 25.12
C GLY A 335 0.64 37.77 26.06
N GLN A 336 0.10 36.55 25.87
CA GLN A 336 0.39 35.42 26.75
C GLN A 336 1.83 34.88 26.55
N VAL A 337 2.40 35.01 25.35
CA VAL A 337 3.78 34.60 25.05
C VAL A 337 4.46 35.71 24.23
N ARG A 338 5.27 36.54 24.90
CA ARG A 338 5.92 37.70 24.28
C ARG A 338 6.76 37.34 23.03
N TYR A 339 7.48 36.26 23.09
CA TYR A 339 8.42 35.81 22.03
C TYR A 339 7.87 34.65 21.18
N ALA A 340 6.55 34.51 21.05
CA ALA A 340 5.92 33.40 20.37
C ALA A 340 6.44 33.19 18.93
N TYR A 341 6.62 34.25 18.14
CA TYR A 341 7.18 34.15 16.77
C TYR A 341 8.62 33.70 16.77
N VAL A 342 9.45 34.12 17.70
CA VAL A 342 10.85 33.73 17.79
C VAL A 342 10.94 32.25 18.13
N ILE A 343 10.16 31.77 19.09
CA ILE A 343 10.08 30.37 19.50
C ILE A 343 9.63 29.50 18.29
N TRP A 344 8.57 29.94 17.60
CA TRP A 344 8.09 29.23 16.41
C TRP A 344 9.10 29.22 15.26
N LEU A 345 9.80 30.32 14.98
CA LEU A 345 10.82 30.38 13.93
C LEU A 345 12.00 29.45 14.22
N ILE A 346 12.46 29.38 15.48
CA ILE A 346 13.53 28.45 15.86
C ILE A 346 13.03 27.01 15.71
N PHE A 347 11.83 26.69 16.18
CA PHE A 347 11.20 25.38 16.01
C PHE A 347 11.09 24.99 14.54
N PHE A 348 10.58 25.89 13.68
CA PHE A 348 10.45 25.66 12.24
C PHE A 348 11.80 25.42 11.56
N ALA A 349 12.85 26.18 11.93
CA ALA A 349 14.20 25.96 11.43
C ALA A 349 14.75 24.59 11.85
N CYS A 350 14.55 24.18 13.10
CA CYS A 350 14.96 22.88 13.62
C CYS A 350 14.23 21.73 12.90
N ASP A 351 12.90 21.82 12.71
CA ASP A 351 12.10 20.82 11.99
C ASP A 351 12.56 20.70 10.51
N SER A 352 12.84 21.83 9.87
CA SER A 352 13.34 21.84 8.49
C SER A 352 14.71 21.17 8.38
N LEU A 353 15.63 21.43 9.29
CA LEU A 353 16.95 20.79 9.35
C LEU A 353 16.82 19.29 9.64
N GLU A 354 15.93 18.89 10.52
CA GLU A 354 15.62 17.48 10.79
C GLU A 354 15.15 16.74 9.54
N ARG A 355 14.22 17.32 8.78
CA ARG A 355 13.72 16.74 7.52
C ARG A 355 14.84 16.58 6.49
N LEU A 356 15.72 17.56 6.36
CA LEU A 356 16.91 17.47 5.51
C LEU A 356 17.88 16.36 5.96
N ALA A 357 18.11 16.23 7.26
CA ALA A 357 18.95 15.18 7.82
C ALA A 357 18.34 13.78 7.54
N LYS A 358 17.05 13.59 7.77
CA LYS A 358 16.32 12.34 7.45
C LYS A 358 16.36 12.01 5.96
N TRP A 359 16.16 12.99 5.09
CA TRP A 359 16.26 12.80 3.65
C TRP A 359 17.68 12.39 3.21
N SER A 360 18.71 13.01 3.79
CA SER A 360 20.10 12.70 3.52
C SER A 360 20.47 11.25 3.89
N VAL A 361 20.01 10.78 5.06
CA VAL A 361 20.21 9.38 5.49
C VAL A 361 19.48 8.42 4.55
N LYS A 362 18.19 8.68 4.27
CA LYS A 362 17.41 7.83 3.37
C LYS A 362 18.05 7.69 2.00
N ARG A 363 18.60 8.78 1.44
CA ARG A 363 19.24 8.77 0.13
C ARG A 363 20.54 7.94 0.11
N ARG A 364 21.28 7.86 1.23
CA ARG A 364 22.57 7.16 1.32
C ARG A 364 22.41 5.70 1.74
N VAL A 365 21.54 5.43 2.70
CA VAL A 365 21.38 4.12 3.34
C VAL A 365 20.26 3.30 2.70
N GLY A 366 19.39 3.94 1.89
CA GLY A 366 18.21 3.29 1.30
C GLY A 366 17.07 2.98 2.30
N ARG A 367 17.24 3.36 3.58
CA ARG A 367 16.24 3.15 4.64
C ARG A 367 15.95 4.45 5.38
N SER A 368 14.74 4.55 5.98
CA SER A 368 14.39 5.65 6.88
C SER A 368 15.23 5.58 8.14
N ILE A 369 15.72 6.74 8.65
CA ILE A 369 16.42 6.83 9.94
C ILE A 369 15.59 6.21 11.07
N ASP A 370 14.27 6.34 11.02
CA ASP A 370 13.32 5.82 12.02
C ASP A 370 13.31 4.27 12.10
N ASP A 371 13.98 3.57 11.20
CA ASP A 371 13.92 2.10 11.07
C ASP A 371 15.33 1.46 10.89
N VAL A 372 16.38 2.15 11.30
CA VAL A 372 17.77 1.65 11.21
C VAL A 372 18.09 0.74 12.40
N SER A 373 17.64 1.09 13.61
CA SER A 373 17.89 0.33 14.84
C SER A 373 16.70 0.33 15.80
N GLY A 374 16.77 -0.51 16.84
CA GLY A 374 15.75 -0.52 17.91
C GLY A 374 15.64 0.82 18.63
N PHE A 375 16.77 1.51 18.84
CA PHE A 375 16.78 2.86 19.41
C PHE A 375 16.04 3.86 18.51
N ASP A 376 16.26 3.82 17.21
CA ASP A 376 15.61 4.73 16.26
C ASP A 376 14.09 4.52 16.22
N ARG A 377 13.63 3.25 16.35
CA ARG A 377 12.20 2.92 16.48
C ARG A 377 11.60 3.44 17.79
N PHE A 378 12.35 3.36 18.90
CA PHE A 378 11.92 3.94 20.17
C PHE A 378 11.83 5.46 20.09
N VAL A 379 12.86 6.12 19.54
CA VAL A 379 12.82 7.57 19.30
C VAL A 379 11.61 7.92 18.47
N ARG A 380 11.35 7.20 17.39
CA ARG A 380 10.18 7.41 16.53
C ARG A 380 8.85 7.34 17.29
N TYR A 381 8.74 6.47 18.28
CA TYR A 381 7.52 6.30 19.08
C TYR A 381 7.13 7.55 19.87
N VAL A 382 8.12 8.30 20.33
CA VAL A 382 7.93 9.52 21.15
C VAL A 382 8.36 10.82 20.47
N ALA A 383 9.00 10.74 19.30
CA ALA A 383 9.56 11.90 18.59
C ALA A 383 8.49 12.94 18.28
N GLY A 384 8.88 14.20 18.32
CA GLY A 384 8.04 15.33 17.94
C GLY A 384 7.53 15.20 16.50
N ARG A 385 6.23 15.17 16.34
CA ARG A 385 5.50 15.03 15.07
C ARG A 385 4.10 15.62 15.24
N ARG A 386 3.43 15.93 14.12
CA ARG A 386 2.08 16.52 14.12
C ARG A 386 1.17 15.89 15.18
N ASN A 387 1.02 14.56 15.18
CA ASN A 387 0.15 13.87 16.12
C ASN A 387 0.60 14.04 17.57
N ILE A 388 1.90 13.89 17.86
CA ILE A 388 2.47 14.09 19.21
C ILE A 388 2.26 15.54 19.68
N TYR A 389 2.55 16.52 18.82
CA TYR A 389 2.34 17.95 19.14
C TYR A 389 0.88 18.26 19.41
N THR A 390 -0.03 17.71 18.59
CA THR A 390 -1.48 17.90 18.75
C THR A 390 -1.97 17.31 20.07
N TRP A 391 -1.54 16.10 20.43
CA TRP A 391 -1.88 15.50 21.71
C TRP A 391 -1.30 16.28 22.89
N LEU A 392 -0.03 16.66 22.84
CA LEU A 392 0.63 17.46 23.88
C LEU A 392 -0.09 18.79 24.10
N PHE A 393 -0.38 19.51 23.01
CA PHE A 393 -1.11 20.77 23.06
C PHE A 393 -2.52 20.59 23.63
N THR A 394 -3.24 19.54 23.16
CA THR A 394 -4.61 19.24 23.65
C THR A 394 -4.62 18.94 25.15
N LEU A 395 -3.66 18.17 25.67
CA LEU A 395 -3.55 17.88 27.09
C LEU A 395 -3.30 19.14 27.90
N CYS A 396 -2.40 20.02 27.48
CA CYS A 396 -2.15 21.29 28.10
C CYS A 396 -3.37 22.23 28.06
N LEU A 397 -4.12 22.18 26.96
CA LEU A 397 -5.37 22.95 26.82
C LEU A 397 -6.44 22.47 27.82
N LEU A 398 -6.60 21.14 27.96
CA LEU A 398 -7.54 20.57 28.94
C LEU A 398 -7.19 20.87 30.39
N THR A 399 -5.91 21.09 30.69
CA THR A 399 -5.44 21.51 32.03
C THR A 399 -5.42 23.02 32.23
N GLY A 400 -5.91 23.79 31.24
CA GLY A 400 -6.02 25.25 31.34
C GLY A 400 -4.71 26.04 31.14
N ILE A 401 -3.66 25.38 30.58
CA ILE A 401 -2.34 26.00 30.36
C ILE A 401 -1.93 25.97 28.86
N PRO A 402 -2.77 26.45 27.91
CA PRO A 402 -2.50 26.33 26.49
C PRO A 402 -1.23 27.05 26.02
N ALA A 403 -0.90 28.20 26.60
CA ALA A 403 0.33 28.92 26.27
C ALA A 403 1.60 28.11 26.63
N THR A 404 1.59 27.44 27.78
CA THR A 404 2.65 26.48 28.16
C THR A 404 2.69 25.33 27.19
N GLY A 405 1.52 24.80 26.76
CA GLY A 405 1.41 23.75 25.76
C GLY A 405 2.09 24.12 24.44
N PHE A 406 1.91 25.35 23.97
CA PHE A 406 2.60 25.86 22.78
C PHE A 406 4.13 25.91 22.97
N ILE A 407 4.62 26.35 24.09
CA ILE A 407 6.06 26.34 24.37
C ILE A 407 6.61 24.92 24.43
N LEU A 408 5.93 24.02 25.14
CA LEU A 408 6.35 22.63 25.29
C LEU A 408 6.41 21.87 23.96
N LEU A 409 5.43 22.05 23.08
CA LEU A 409 5.47 21.40 21.76
C LEU A 409 6.66 21.88 20.93
N CYS A 410 6.98 23.19 20.96
CA CYS A 410 8.14 23.75 20.26
C CYS A 410 9.45 23.20 20.83
N LEU A 411 9.59 23.18 22.16
CA LEU A 411 10.77 22.62 22.83
C LEU A 411 10.94 21.12 22.53
N TRP A 412 9.84 20.35 22.52
CA TRP A 412 9.87 18.94 22.19
C TRP A 412 10.30 18.69 20.76
N GLY A 413 9.84 19.54 19.81
CA GLY A 413 10.29 19.49 18.43
C GLY A 413 11.77 19.82 18.28
N MET A 414 12.27 20.84 18.95
CA MET A 414 13.69 21.19 18.92
C MET A 414 14.56 20.06 19.52
N ALA A 415 14.15 19.46 20.64
CA ALA A 415 14.84 18.32 21.24
C ALA A 415 14.85 17.11 20.29
N THR A 416 13.72 16.81 19.63
CA THR A 416 13.63 15.75 18.64
C THR A 416 14.56 16.00 17.46
N ALA A 417 14.60 17.22 16.94
CA ALA A 417 15.49 17.59 15.84
C ALA A 417 16.97 17.38 16.21
N ALA A 418 17.36 17.78 17.42
CA ALA A 418 18.73 17.57 17.92
C ALA A 418 19.10 16.08 17.95
N VAL A 419 18.21 15.22 18.48
CA VAL A 419 18.43 13.75 18.51
C VAL A 419 18.56 13.19 17.11
N HIS A 420 17.66 13.52 16.17
CA HIS A 420 17.70 12.99 14.82
C HIS A 420 18.90 13.50 14.01
N ILE A 421 19.29 14.77 14.17
CA ILE A 421 20.48 15.32 13.51
C ILE A 421 21.74 14.61 14.03
N PHE A 422 21.87 14.46 15.36
CA PHE A 422 22.99 13.72 15.94
C PHE A 422 23.05 12.27 15.43
N ARG A 423 21.91 11.58 15.40
CA ARG A 423 21.79 10.23 14.86
C ARG A 423 22.15 10.14 13.38
N ALA A 424 21.73 11.12 12.58
CA ALA A 424 22.07 11.20 11.17
C ALA A 424 23.59 11.32 10.96
N LEU A 425 24.26 12.11 11.78
CA LEU A 425 25.73 12.26 11.76
C LEU A 425 26.42 10.94 12.15
N GLN A 426 25.96 10.25 13.20
CA GLN A 426 26.50 8.95 13.59
C GLN A 426 26.39 7.90 12.47
N ILE A 427 25.18 7.79 11.87
CA ILE A 427 24.94 6.83 10.78
C ILE A 427 25.86 7.15 9.60
N ARG A 428 26.03 8.42 9.25
CA ARG A 428 26.93 8.84 8.16
C ARG A 428 28.37 8.43 8.44
N TYR A 429 28.86 8.66 9.65
CA TYR A 429 30.22 8.30 10.05
C TYR A 429 30.46 6.78 10.00
N THR A 430 29.52 5.99 10.55
CA THR A 430 29.60 4.52 10.56
C THR A 430 29.58 3.93 9.14
N PHE A 431 28.80 4.53 8.22
CA PHE A 431 28.74 4.07 6.82
C PHE A 431 30.02 4.43 6.03
N GLN A 432 30.63 5.59 6.30
CA GLN A 432 31.89 5.96 5.67
C GLN A 432 33.01 4.99 6.04
N ASN A 433 33.09 4.59 7.31
CA ASN A 433 34.12 3.66 7.79
C ASN A 433 33.90 2.19 7.37
N LYS A 434 32.75 1.83 6.79
CA LYS A 434 32.52 0.49 6.22
C LYS A 434 32.82 0.39 4.73
N ILE A 435 33.02 1.51 4.06
CA ILE A 435 33.30 1.60 2.62
C ILE A 435 34.81 1.92 2.40
N ALA A 436 35.48 2.52 3.39
CA ALA A 436 36.94 2.65 3.47
C ALA A 436 37.55 1.36 4.03
#